data_16243f0c252fb16ceffb08b9b5ce2d23
#
_entry.id   16243f0c252fb16ceffb08b9b5ce2d23
#
_cell.length_a   1.000
_cell.length_b   1.000
_cell.length_c   1.000
_cell.angle_alpha   90.00
_cell.angle_beta   90.00
_cell.angle_gamma   90.00
#
_symmetry.space_group_name_H-M   'P 1'
#
loop_
_entity.id
_entity.type
_entity.pdbx_description
1 polymer ?
#
loop_
_entity_poly.entity_id
_entity_poly.type
_entity_poly.pdbx_seq_one_letter_code
_entity_poly.pdbx_strand_id
1 'polypeptide(L)'
;MRSPALPRPECCPTAGRLMIRSSFAERNLHRLFPLPAVIFVAMLMVFPVLYTSYLSITNWNLTSGMPATFVGLDSYVRVLTEPRFLSAFARTFAFTFFAVAIEGVLGVATALILNRAFVGKSLAKLLLLLPLVATPVAIGIVFNLFYDPTIGLANFVLQSSGLPSGLWVSNANSVIPSLVLVDVWQWTPMITLIVLAGLAGLPEEPVEAARIDGASEWQIIRWVTIPMVMPVILTALILRLIDALKTFDIIFAMTGGGPGYASETLNIMGFKYSFEYFRMGQSAVILVVLFVVVFGCSLGIMKLRTASEV
;
A
#
# COMPACT_ATOMS: atom_id res chain seq x y z
N MET A 1 59.46 25.90 62.98
CA MET A 1 59.08 26.32 61.62
C MET A 1 57.59 26.09 61.52
N ARG A 2 56.82 27.15 61.54
CA ARG A 2 55.34 27.12 61.43
C ARG A 2 54.94 27.30 59.96
N SER A 3 54.19 26.35 59.42
CA SER A 3 53.63 26.37 58.08
C SER A 3 52.49 27.39 58.01
N PRO A 4 52.37 28.22 56.96
CA PRO A 4 51.26 29.19 56.82
C PRO A 4 50.02 28.45 56.36
N ALA A 5 48.89 28.78 56.98
CA ALA A 5 47.57 28.31 56.65
C ALA A 5 47.09 28.95 55.33
N LEU A 6 46.56 28.10 54.39
CA LEU A 6 45.89 28.54 53.16
C LEU A 6 44.54 29.18 53.48
N PRO A 7 44.14 30.25 52.79
CA PRO A 7 42.85 30.87 52.99
C PRO A 7 41.74 29.98 52.42
N ARG A 8 40.60 29.91 53.13
CA ARG A 8 39.38 29.21 52.72
C ARG A 8 38.74 29.96 51.53
N PRO A 9 38.26 29.23 50.50
CA PRO A 9 37.49 29.89 49.45
C PRO A 9 36.17 30.41 49.99
N GLU A 10 35.94 31.70 49.76
CA GLU A 10 34.67 32.36 50.07
C GLU A 10 33.53 31.76 49.25
N CYS A 11 32.41 31.45 49.93
CA CYS A 11 31.19 30.97 49.29
C CYS A 11 30.71 31.96 48.24
N CYS A 12 30.56 31.50 47.01
CA CYS A 12 29.81 32.18 45.96
C CYS A 12 28.40 32.55 46.46
N PRO A 13 27.96 33.79 46.25
CA PRO A 13 26.58 34.19 46.55
C PRO A 13 25.64 33.35 45.70
N THR A 14 24.64 32.77 46.35
CA THR A 14 23.48 32.11 45.78
C THR A 14 22.95 32.86 44.53
N ALA A 15 23.19 32.32 43.35
CA ALA A 15 22.52 32.75 42.14
C ALA A 15 21.03 32.57 42.35
N GLY A 16 20.32 33.71 42.55
CA GLY A 16 18.89 33.74 42.64
C GLY A 16 18.30 33.00 41.43
N ARG A 17 17.63 31.88 41.64
CA ARG A 17 16.78 31.24 40.62
C ARG A 17 15.76 32.29 40.18
N LEU A 18 16.03 32.97 39.09
CA LEU A 18 15.00 33.64 38.32
C LEU A 18 13.96 32.58 37.98
N MET A 19 12.87 32.56 38.75
CA MET A 19 11.65 31.86 38.36
C MET A 19 11.14 32.52 37.08
N ILE A 20 11.67 32.05 35.95
CA ILE A 20 11.06 32.37 34.67
C ILE A 20 9.68 31.74 34.71
N ARG A 21 8.66 32.57 34.92
CA ARG A 21 7.26 32.20 34.77
C ARG A 21 7.17 31.63 33.32
N SER A 22 7.13 30.30 33.18
CA SER A 22 6.94 29.71 31.91
C SER A 22 5.68 30.27 31.26
N SER A 23 5.85 31.03 30.20
CA SER A 23 4.76 31.58 29.41
C SER A 23 3.82 30.45 28.99
N PHE A 24 2.50 30.73 28.90
CA PHE A 24 1.53 29.77 28.37
C PHE A 24 2.00 29.16 27.04
N ALA A 25 2.72 29.93 26.25
CA ALA A 25 3.37 29.48 25.02
C ALA A 25 4.44 28.43 25.27
N GLU A 26 5.32 28.59 26.29
CA GLU A 26 6.38 27.60 26.60
C GLU A 26 5.81 26.27 27.09
N ARG A 27 4.76 26.28 27.89
CA ARG A 27 4.06 25.05 28.35
C ARG A 27 3.36 24.32 27.23
N ASN A 28 2.92 25.01 26.17
CA ASN A 28 2.19 24.43 25.04
C ASN A 28 2.99 24.44 23.73
N LEU A 29 4.28 24.79 23.77
CA LEU A 29 5.12 24.89 22.57
C LEU A 29 5.12 23.59 21.76
N HIS A 30 5.15 22.43 22.41
CA HIS A 30 5.08 21.12 21.80
C HIS A 30 3.75 20.86 21.04
N ARG A 31 2.67 21.59 21.38
CA ARG A 31 1.38 21.51 20.69
C ARG A 31 1.19 22.62 19.66
N LEU A 32 1.67 23.83 19.99
CA LEU A 32 1.53 25.01 19.11
C LEU A 32 2.46 24.94 17.89
N PHE A 33 3.66 24.37 18.07
CA PHE A 33 4.65 24.30 16.99
C PHE A 33 4.19 23.42 15.80
N PRO A 34 3.65 22.19 15.99
CA PRO A 34 3.12 21.38 14.89
C PRO A 34 1.72 21.82 14.41
N LEU A 35 1.00 22.67 15.16
CA LEU A 35 -0.39 23.02 14.86
C LEU A 35 -0.61 23.59 13.44
N PRO A 36 0.21 24.54 12.93
CA PRO A 36 0.03 25.06 11.57
C PRO A 36 0.17 23.97 10.51
N ALA A 37 1.16 23.07 10.67
CA ALA A 37 1.37 21.95 9.75
C ALA A 37 0.21 20.96 9.82
N VAL A 38 -0.26 20.63 11.03
CA VAL A 38 -1.41 19.72 11.22
C VAL A 38 -2.68 20.30 10.62
N ILE A 39 -2.96 21.60 10.82
CA ILE A 39 -4.13 22.27 10.23
C ILE A 39 -4.03 22.23 8.69
N PHE A 40 -2.86 22.57 8.14
CA PHE A 40 -2.65 22.58 6.71
C PHE A 40 -2.86 21.18 6.09
N VAL A 41 -2.26 20.14 6.68
CA VAL A 41 -2.42 18.75 6.23
C VAL A 41 -3.88 18.29 6.40
N ALA A 42 -4.50 18.60 7.53
CA ALA A 42 -5.90 18.26 7.76
C ALA A 42 -6.82 18.93 6.73
N MET A 43 -6.61 20.20 6.43
CA MET A 43 -7.38 20.91 5.40
C MET A 43 -7.23 20.25 4.03
N LEU A 44 -6.00 19.90 3.61
CA LEU A 44 -5.75 19.26 2.32
C LEU A 44 -6.32 17.84 2.22
N MET A 45 -6.40 17.11 3.34
CA MET A 45 -6.92 15.74 3.34
C MET A 45 -8.44 15.69 3.57
N VAL A 46 -8.94 16.46 4.52
CA VAL A 46 -10.36 16.40 4.92
C VAL A 46 -11.26 17.11 3.93
N PHE A 47 -10.82 18.26 3.39
CA PHE A 47 -11.66 19.03 2.46
C PHE A 47 -12.06 18.23 1.20
N PRO A 48 -11.14 17.56 0.47
CA PRO A 48 -11.53 16.77 -0.71
C PRO A 48 -12.49 15.62 -0.35
N VAL A 49 -12.30 14.97 0.80
CA VAL A 49 -13.19 13.88 1.25
C VAL A 49 -14.59 14.40 1.54
N LEU A 50 -14.70 15.53 2.27
CA LEU A 50 -15.99 16.15 2.56
C LEU A 50 -16.67 16.65 1.27
N TYR A 51 -15.91 17.26 0.36
CA TYR A 51 -16.43 17.75 -0.91
C TYR A 51 -16.93 16.61 -1.80
N THR A 52 -16.16 15.52 -1.92
CA THR A 52 -16.60 14.32 -2.65
C THR A 52 -17.84 13.70 -1.98
N SER A 53 -17.89 13.65 -0.64
CA SER A 53 -19.07 13.17 0.09
C SER A 53 -20.29 14.06 -0.17
N TYR A 54 -20.12 15.37 -0.24
CA TYR A 54 -21.20 16.30 -0.65
C TYR A 54 -21.66 16.05 -2.08
N LEU A 55 -20.73 15.88 -3.03
CA LEU A 55 -21.08 15.59 -4.42
C LEU A 55 -21.84 14.28 -4.58
N SER A 56 -21.55 13.28 -3.76
CA SER A 56 -22.17 11.95 -3.84
C SER A 56 -23.68 11.94 -3.57
N ILE A 57 -24.20 12.96 -2.87
CA ILE A 57 -25.64 13.14 -2.62
C ILE A 57 -26.29 14.11 -3.61
N THR A 58 -25.58 14.50 -4.67
CA THR A 58 -26.06 15.37 -5.73
C THR A 58 -26.12 14.63 -7.08
N ASN A 59 -26.98 15.13 -7.97
CA ASN A 59 -27.02 14.70 -9.36
C ASN A 59 -26.28 15.71 -10.24
N TRP A 60 -24.97 15.89 -9.99
CA TRP A 60 -24.19 16.83 -10.78
C TRP A 60 -23.61 16.15 -12.02
N ASN A 61 -23.99 16.70 -13.17
CA ASN A 61 -23.40 16.34 -14.46
C ASN A 61 -22.78 17.61 -15.08
N LEU A 62 -21.48 17.56 -15.33
CA LEU A 62 -20.73 18.72 -15.81
C LEU A 62 -21.15 19.19 -17.20
N THR A 63 -21.67 18.28 -18.04
CA THR A 63 -22.10 18.59 -19.41
C THR A 63 -23.53 19.10 -19.50
N SER A 64 -24.32 19.00 -18.43
CA SER A 64 -25.74 19.41 -18.45
C SER A 64 -25.94 20.91 -18.44
N GLY A 65 -24.91 21.70 -18.06
CA GLY A 65 -25.05 23.15 -17.87
C GLY A 65 -25.94 23.54 -16.68
N MET A 66 -26.52 22.56 -15.98
CA MET A 66 -27.38 22.78 -14.81
C MET A 66 -26.58 22.70 -13.50
N PRO A 67 -26.98 23.48 -12.49
CA PRO A 67 -26.35 23.38 -11.17
C PRO A 67 -26.61 22.01 -10.55
N ALA A 68 -25.73 21.60 -9.62
CA ALA A 68 -25.90 20.38 -8.86
C ALA A 68 -27.22 20.39 -8.08
N THR A 69 -28.08 19.42 -8.31
CA THR A 69 -29.35 19.27 -7.57
C THR A 69 -29.16 18.21 -6.49
N PHE A 70 -29.69 18.47 -5.31
CA PHE A 70 -29.68 17.52 -4.20
C PHE A 70 -30.65 16.36 -4.47
N VAL A 71 -30.15 15.12 -4.45
CA VAL A 71 -30.95 13.90 -4.68
C VAL A 71 -30.84 12.91 -3.53
N GLY A 72 -30.11 13.23 -2.48
CA GLY A 72 -29.95 12.38 -1.32
C GLY A 72 -29.31 11.02 -1.67
N LEU A 73 -29.86 9.94 -1.16
CA LEU A 73 -29.32 8.58 -1.34
C LEU A 73 -29.77 7.88 -2.63
N ASP A 74 -30.59 8.53 -3.47
CA ASP A 74 -31.08 7.94 -4.72
C ASP A 74 -29.93 7.60 -5.70
N SER A 75 -28.88 8.45 -5.73
CA SER A 75 -27.65 8.18 -6.49
C SER A 75 -26.94 6.92 -6.01
N TYR A 76 -26.92 6.64 -4.71
CA TYR A 76 -26.35 5.41 -4.15
C TYR A 76 -27.14 4.17 -4.60
N VAL A 77 -28.45 4.21 -4.50
CA VAL A 77 -29.28 3.08 -4.94
C VAL A 77 -29.04 2.77 -6.41
N ARG A 78 -29.03 3.79 -7.28
CA ARG A 78 -28.79 3.61 -8.72
C ARG A 78 -27.42 3.01 -9.01
N VAL A 79 -26.35 3.55 -8.42
CA VAL A 79 -24.98 3.10 -8.68
C VAL A 79 -24.75 1.71 -8.10
N LEU A 80 -25.15 1.45 -6.85
CA LEU A 80 -24.91 0.19 -6.18
C LEU A 80 -25.68 -1.00 -6.76
N THR A 81 -26.82 -0.74 -7.41
CA THR A 81 -27.62 -1.77 -8.09
C THR A 81 -27.21 -1.99 -9.54
N GLU A 82 -26.32 -1.14 -10.09
CA GLU A 82 -25.85 -1.28 -11.46
C GLU A 82 -24.99 -2.54 -11.62
N PRO A 83 -25.30 -3.45 -12.59
CA PRO A 83 -24.51 -4.67 -12.82
C PRO A 83 -23.03 -4.40 -13.10
N ARG A 84 -22.73 -3.26 -13.75
CA ARG A 84 -21.35 -2.83 -14.03
C ARG A 84 -20.59 -2.50 -12.76
N PHE A 85 -21.24 -1.83 -11.78
CA PHE A 85 -20.66 -1.54 -10.47
C PHE A 85 -20.36 -2.83 -9.69
N LEU A 86 -21.31 -3.75 -9.61
CA LEU A 86 -21.12 -5.04 -8.93
C LEU A 86 -19.97 -5.85 -9.54
N SER A 87 -19.86 -5.82 -10.88
CA SER A 87 -18.76 -6.47 -11.59
C SER A 87 -17.42 -5.77 -11.33
N ALA A 88 -17.37 -4.44 -11.30
CA ALA A 88 -16.16 -3.68 -10.97
C ALA A 88 -15.74 -3.91 -9.51
N PHE A 89 -16.69 -3.97 -8.60
CA PHE A 89 -16.47 -4.32 -7.20
C PHE A 89 -15.83 -5.71 -7.06
N ALA A 90 -16.43 -6.72 -7.67
CA ALA A 90 -15.89 -8.09 -7.64
C ALA A 90 -14.48 -8.17 -8.24
N ARG A 91 -14.21 -7.47 -9.35
CA ARG A 91 -12.88 -7.41 -9.98
C ARG A 91 -11.85 -6.71 -9.09
N THR A 92 -12.23 -5.63 -8.40
CA THR A 92 -11.34 -4.96 -7.45
C THR A 92 -10.87 -5.91 -6.36
N PHE A 93 -11.80 -6.66 -5.77
CA PHE A 93 -11.46 -7.64 -4.73
C PHE A 93 -10.69 -8.85 -5.27
N ALA A 94 -11.06 -9.37 -6.43
CA ALA A 94 -10.34 -10.47 -7.06
C ALA A 94 -8.89 -10.08 -7.39
N PHE A 95 -8.69 -8.93 -8.04
CA PHE A 95 -7.35 -8.42 -8.33
C PHE A 95 -6.53 -8.26 -7.04
N THR A 96 -7.07 -7.56 -6.05
CA THR A 96 -6.39 -7.31 -4.78
C THR A 96 -6.03 -8.60 -4.05
N PHE A 97 -6.97 -9.54 -3.96
CA PHE A 97 -6.75 -10.81 -3.26
C PHE A 97 -5.63 -11.62 -3.91
N PHE A 98 -5.68 -11.83 -5.23
CA PHE A 98 -4.68 -12.62 -5.92
C PHE A 98 -3.31 -11.92 -5.94
N ALA A 99 -3.26 -10.61 -6.16
CA ALA A 99 -2.02 -9.85 -6.12
C ALA A 99 -1.35 -9.97 -4.74
N VAL A 100 -2.05 -9.58 -3.68
CA VAL A 100 -1.48 -9.57 -2.32
C VAL A 100 -1.13 -10.97 -1.82
N ALA A 101 -1.94 -11.99 -2.14
CA ALA A 101 -1.65 -13.36 -1.74
C ALA A 101 -0.37 -13.89 -2.40
N ILE A 102 -0.21 -13.69 -3.71
CA ILE A 102 0.98 -14.14 -4.43
C ILE A 102 2.21 -13.34 -4.01
N GLU A 103 2.10 -12.01 -3.92
CA GLU A 103 3.16 -11.13 -3.44
C GLU A 103 3.60 -11.47 -2.01
N GLY A 104 2.65 -11.79 -1.13
CA GLY A 104 2.93 -12.21 0.23
C GLY A 104 3.78 -13.48 0.28
N VAL A 105 3.37 -14.50 -0.47
CA VAL A 105 4.12 -15.77 -0.54
C VAL A 105 5.51 -15.56 -1.15
N LEU A 106 5.59 -14.89 -2.30
CA LEU A 106 6.86 -14.66 -2.99
C LEU A 106 7.77 -13.71 -2.20
N GLY A 107 7.21 -12.65 -1.61
CA GLY A 107 7.95 -11.67 -0.83
C GLY A 107 8.57 -12.28 0.43
N VAL A 108 7.80 -13.08 1.18
CA VAL A 108 8.32 -13.80 2.35
C VAL A 108 9.36 -14.84 1.95
N ALA A 109 9.10 -15.65 0.91
CA ALA A 109 10.05 -16.64 0.42
C ALA A 109 11.37 -15.99 -0.01
N THR A 110 11.29 -14.90 -0.78
CA THR A 110 12.47 -14.15 -1.23
C THR A 110 13.22 -13.51 -0.06
N ALA A 111 12.51 -12.97 0.94
CA ALA A 111 13.13 -12.42 2.15
C ALA A 111 13.90 -13.49 2.95
N LEU A 112 13.34 -14.68 3.12
CA LEU A 112 14.00 -15.81 3.78
C LEU A 112 15.27 -16.26 3.05
N ILE A 113 15.23 -16.30 1.71
CA ILE A 113 16.40 -16.61 0.87
C ILE A 113 17.46 -15.51 1.03
N LEU A 114 17.07 -14.25 0.91
CA LEU A 114 17.97 -13.10 1.01
C LEU A 114 18.47 -12.85 2.45
N ASN A 115 17.85 -13.44 3.45
CA ASN A 115 18.37 -13.37 4.83
C ASN A 115 19.63 -14.23 5.01
N ARG A 116 19.80 -15.28 4.20
CA ARG A 116 21.00 -16.14 4.23
C ARG A 116 22.22 -15.41 3.66
N ALA A 117 23.42 -15.84 4.09
CA ALA A 117 24.66 -15.38 3.49
C ALA A 117 24.98 -16.23 2.26
N PHE A 118 25.14 -15.61 1.09
CA PHE A 118 25.57 -16.27 -0.14
C PHE A 118 26.30 -15.29 -1.06
N VAL A 119 27.11 -15.84 -1.98
CA VAL A 119 27.88 -15.04 -2.95
C VAL A 119 26.90 -14.37 -3.92
N GLY A 120 27.05 -13.06 -4.15
CA GLY A 120 26.16 -12.31 -5.05
C GLY A 120 24.88 -11.76 -4.42
N LYS A 121 24.69 -11.88 -3.08
CA LYS A 121 23.54 -11.34 -2.35
C LYS A 121 23.23 -9.87 -2.67
N SER A 122 24.28 -9.02 -2.76
CA SER A 122 24.11 -7.59 -3.07
C SER A 122 23.55 -7.37 -4.47
N LEU A 123 24.02 -8.13 -5.45
CA LEU A 123 23.52 -8.09 -6.83
C LEU A 123 22.07 -8.60 -6.90
N ALA A 124 21.77 -9.70 -6.21
CA ALA A 124 20.40 -10.23 -6.15
C ALA A 124 19.42 -9.22 -5.54
N LYS A 125 19.82 -8.52 -4.46
CA LYS A 125 19.03 -7.42 -3.88
C LYS A 125 18.82 -6.26 -4.87
N LEU A 126 19.89 -5.85 -5.57
CA LEU A 126 19.80 -4.78 -6.57
C LEU A 126 18.81 -5.13 -7.68
N LEU A 127 18.93 -6.32 -8.26
CA LEU A 127 18.04 -6.79 -9.33
C LEU A 127 16.59 -6.91 -8.86
N LEU A 128 16.37 -7.40 -7.63
CA LEU A 128 15.04 -7.48 -7.03
C LEU A 128 14.39 -6.08 -6.88
N LEU A 129 15.17 -5.05 -6.60
CA LEU A 129 14.64 -3.70 -6.35
C LEU A 129 14.37 -2.91 -7.63
N LEU A 130 14.88 -3.34 -8.78
CA LEU A 130 14.69 -2.62 -10.06
C LEU A 130 13.22 -2.34 -10.39
N PRO A 131 12.28 -3.31 -10.24
CA PRO A 131 10.87 -3.04 -10.52
C PRO A 131 10.26 -1.93 -9.67
N LEU A 132 10.69 -1.81 -8.41
CA LEU A 132 10.14 -0.84 -7.46
C LEU A 132 10.54 0.61 -7.77
N VAL A 133 11.65 0.81 -8.47
CA VAL A 133 12.15 2.15 -8.84
C VAL A 133 11.39 2.73 -10.04
N ALA A 134 10.86 1.88 -10.91
CA ALA A 134 10.14 2.32 -12.09
C ALA A 134 8.70 2.77 -11.75
N THR A 135 8.22 3.80 -12.44
CA THR A 135 6.85 4.27 -12.24
C THR A 135 5.83 3.24 -12.76
N PRO A 136 4.68 3.02 -12.07
CA PRO A 136 3.69 2.03 -12.49
C PRO A 136 3.18 2.25 -13.92
N VAL A 137 3.02 3.50 -14.35
CA VAL A 137 2.60 3.84 -15.72
C VAL A 137 3.63 3.38 -16.75
N ALA A 138 4.93 3.63 -16.53
CA ALA A 138 5.98 3.18 -17.43
C ALA A 138 6.04 1.65 -17.53
N ILE A 139 5.90 0.96 -16.38
CA ILE A 139 5.81 -0.50 -16.33
C ILE A 139 4.60 -0.97 -17.15
N GLY A 140 3.43 -0.35 -16.96
CA GLY A 140 2.23 -0.69 -17.71
C GLY A 140 2.42 -0.59 -19.22
N ILE A 141 3.07 0.47 -19.70
CA ILE A 141 3.36 0.65 -21.14
C ILE A 141 4.33 -0.43 -21.65
N VAL A 142 5.41 -0.73 -20.91
CA VAL A 142 6.38 -1.77 -21.28
C VAL A 142 5.72 -3.14 -21.31
N PHE A 143 4.91 -3.47 -20.29
CA PHE A 143 4.22 -4.77 -20.26
C PHE A 143 3.10 -4.88 -21.30
N ASN A 144 2.49 -3.77 -21.70
CA ASN A 144 1.53 -3.79 -22.80
C ASN A 144 2.22 -4.25 -24.12
N LEU A 145 3.43 -3.74 -24.39
CA LEU A 145 4.24 -4.21 -25.50
C LEU A 145 4.72 -5.66 -25.31
N PHE A 146 5.10 -6.03 -24.08
CA PHE A 146 5.53 -7.40 -23.74
C PHE A 146 4.43 -8.42 -23.97
N TYR A 147 3.16 -8.07 -23.71
CA TYR A 147 1.97 -8.88 -23.86
C TYR A 147 1.29 -8.74 -25.23
N ASP A 148 1.88 -7.99 -26.19
CA ASP A 148 1.30 -7.88 -27.52
C ASP A 148 1.09 -9.27 -28.14
N PRO A 149 -0.12 -9.59 -28.65
CA PRO A 149 -0.42 -10.91 -29.17
C PRO A 149 0.43 -11.31 -30.40
N THR A 150 0.93 -10.33 -31.16
CA THR A 150 1.63 -10.56 -32.44
C THR A 150 3.15 -10.50 -32.32
N ILE A 151 3.67 -9.47 -31.65
CA ILE A 151 5.12 -9.19 -31.57
C ILE A 151 5.64 -9.29 -30.12
N GLY A 152 4.78 -9.54 -29.14
CA GLY A 152 5.15 -9.52 -27.74
C GLY A 152 6.08 -10.67 -27.35
N LEU A 153 7.08 -10.33 -26.52
CA LEU A 153 8.07 -11.29 -26.01
C LEU A 153 7.42 -12.44 -25.24
N ALA A 154 6.30 -12.21 -24.56
CA ALA A 154 5.57 -13.26 -23.84
C ALA A 154 5.12 -14.39 -24.77
N ASN A 155 4.57 -14.05 -25.92
CA ASN A 155 4.16 -15.06 -26.89
C ASN A 155 5.35 -15.71 -27.61
N PHE A 156 6.43 -14.98 -27.87
CA PHE A 156 7.66 -15.55 -28.40
C PHE A 156 8.22 -16.65 -27.48
N VAL A 157 8.24 -16.40 -26.15
CA VAL A 157 8.70 -17.41 -25.17
C VAL A 157 7.75 -18.60 -25.11
N LEU A 158 6.43 -18.40 -25.13
CA LEU A 158 5.46 -19.51 -25.15
C LEU A 158 5.64 -20.39 -26.40
N GLN A 159 5.70 -19.77 -27.58
CA GLN A 159 5.83 -20.48 -28.84
C GLN A 159 7.17 -21.24 -28.92
N SER A 160 8.28 -20.65 -28.47
CA SER A 160 9.58 -21.33 -28.43
C SER A 160 9.60 -22.54 -27.48
N SER A 161 8.70 -22.52 -26.46
CA SER A 161 8.49 -23.64 -25.53
C SER A 161 7.41 -24.63 -25.99
N GLY A 162 6.87 -24.49 -27.22
CA GLY A 162 5.83 -25.36 -27.77
C GLY A 162 4.43 -25.13 -27.19
N LEU A 163 4.21 -24.01 -26.49
CA LEU A 163 2.92 -23.65 -25.89
C LEU A 163 2.12 -22.73 -26.83
N PRO A 164 0.76 -22.75 -26.74
CA PRO A 164 -0.07 -21.86 -27.54
C PRO A 164 0.09 -20.41 -27.13
N SER A 165 -0.04 -19.49 -28.08
CA SER A 165 -0.02 -18.05 -27.84
C SER A 165 -1.16 -17.61 -26.92
N GLY A 166 -0.87 -16.72 -25.98
CA GLY A 166 -1.84 -16.09 -25.11
C GLY A 166 -2.35 -14.77 -25.67
N LEU A 167 -3.59 -14.45 -25.37
CA LEU A 167 -4.17 -13.12 -25.68
C LEU A 167 -3.96 -12.12 -24.54
N TRP A 168 -3.43 -12.57 -23.42
CA TRP A 168 -3.05 -11.76 -22.24
C TRP A 168 -4.09 -10.70 -21.88
N VAL A 169 -3.75 -9.42 -22.10
CA VAL A 169 -4.62 -8.26 -21.79
C VAL A 169 -5.71 -8.02 -22.84
N SER A 170 -5.66 -8.70 -23.98
CA SER A 170 -6.64 -8.55 -25.07
C SER A 170 -7.87 -9.45 -24.92
N ASN A 171 -7.92 -10.33 -23.93
CA ASN A 171 -9.05 -11.24 -23.67
C ASN A 171 -9.64 -11.00 -22.29
N ALA A 172 -10.97 -10.98 -22.20
CA ALA A 172 -11.70 -10.71 -20.96
C ALA A 172 -11.42 -11.71 -19.82
N ASN A 173 -11.09 -12.97 -20.14
CA ASN A 173 -10.82 -14.00 -19.14
C ASN A 173 -9.38 -13.99 -18.62
N SER A 174 -8.43 -13.50 -19.43
CA SER A 174 -7.01 -13.49 -19.09
C SER A 174 -6.51 -12.13 -18.60
N VAL A 175 -7.28 -11.05 -18.80
CA VAL A 175 -6.82 -9.70 -18.48
C VAL A 175 -6.51 -9.51 -16.99
N ILE A 176 -7.37 -9.94 -16.07
CA ILE A 176 -7.12 -9.81 -14.63
C ILE A 176 -5.90 -10.64 -14.19
N PRO A 177 -5.76 -11.94 -14.52
CA PRO A 177 -4.53 -12.68 -14.25
C PRO A 177 -3.27 -12.03 -14.83
N SER A 178 -3.32 -11.49 -16.04
CA SER A 178 -2.16 -10.82 -16.65
C SER A 178 -1.76 -9.54 -15.90
N LEU A 179 -2.74 -8.74 -15.48
CA LEU A 179 -2.51 -7.54 -14.66
C LEU A 179 -1.94 -7.91 -13.28
N VAL A 180 -2.47 -8.96 -12.65
CA VAL A 180 -1.97 -9.48 -11.37
C VAL A 180 -0.50 -9.89 -11.49
N LEU A 181 -0.10 -10.58 -12.56
CA LEU A 181 1.31 -10.97 -12.76
C LEU A 181 2.25 -9.77 -12.83
N VAL A 182 1.84 -8.71 -13.51
CA VAL A 182 2.64 -7.47 -13.61
C VAL A 182 2.73 -6.77 -12.26
N ASP A 183 1.62 -6.67 -11.55
CA ASP A 183 1.54 -6.06 -10.22
C ASP A 183 2.40 -6.84 -9.21
N VAL A 184 2.32 -8.17 -9.21
CA VAL A 184 3.16 -9.06 -8.40
C VAL A 184 4.66 -8.84 -8.70
N TRP A 185 5.04 -8.76 -9.96
CA TRP A 185 6.44 -8.50 -10.33
C TRP A 185 6.92 -7.15 -9.81
N GLN A 186 6.07 -6.12 -9.88
CA GLN A 186 6.41 -4.77 -9.45
C GLN A 186 6.51 -4.64 -7.93
N TRP A 187 5.57 -5.25 -7.18
CA TRP A 187 5.40 -4.94 -5.75
C TRP A 187 5.92 -6.03 -4.78
N THR A 188 6.21 -7.24 -5.25
CA THR A 188 6.88 -8.27 -4.42
C THR A 188 8.12 -7.75 -3.70
N PRO A 189 9.01 -6.92 -4.33
CA PRO A 189 10.19 -6.37 -3.65
C PRO A 189 9.87 -5.55 -2.42
N MET A 190 8.76 -4.84 -2.38
CA MET A 190 8.36 -4.04 -1.21
C MET A 190 8.11 -4.94 0.01
N ILE A 191 7.33 -6.02 -0.17
CA ILE A 191 7.07 -6.99 0.90
C ILE A 191 8.39 -7.65 1.34
N THR A 192 9.23 -8.04 0.35
CA THR A 192 10.54 -8.62 0.62
C THR A 192 11.41 -7.73 1.51
N LEU A 193 11.47 -6.41 1.21
CA LEU A 193 12.27 -5.47 2.00
C LEU A 193 11.75 -5.33 3.43
N ILE A 194 10.44 -5.18 3.62
CA ILE A 194 9.84 -5.03 4.94
C ILE A 194 10.10 -6.28 5.78
N VAL A 195 9.86 -7.47 5.21
CA VAL A 195 10.08 -8.75 5.91
C VAL A 195 11.57 -8.98 6.19
N LEU A 196 12.46 -8.65 5.23
CA LEU A 196 13.90 -8.77 5.41
C LEU A 196 14.43 -7.86 6.53
N ALA A 197 13.88 -6.64 6.65
CA ALA A 197 14.20 -5.76 7.77
C ALA A 197 13.70 -6.34 9.11
N GLY A 198 12.51 -6.94 9.11
CA GLY A 198 12.00 -7.64 10.28
C GLY A 198 12.88 -8.83 10.70
N LEU A 199 13.30 -9.66 9.73
CA LEU A 199 14.20 -10.77 9.98
C LEU A 199 15.56 -10.35 10.57
N ALA A 200 16.10 -9.22 10.10
CA ALA A 200 17.34 -8.66 10.61
C ALA A 200 17.25 -8.13 12.06
N GLY A 201 16.04 -7.88 12.55
CA GLY A 201 15.80 -7.42 13.92
C GLY A 201 15.43 -8.54 14.90
N LEU A 202 15.36 -9.80 14.47
CA LEU A 202 15.05 -10.91 15.36
C LEU A 202 16.25 -11.26 16.26
N PRO A 203 16.03 -11.64 17.53
CA PRO A 203 17.07 -12.19 18.39
C PRO A 203 17.55 -13.56 17.84
N GLU A 204 18.83 -13.85 17.96
CA GLU A 204 19.43 -15.09 17.44
C GLU A 204 19.23 -16.28 18.39
N GLU A 205 19.05 -16.02 19.69
CA GLU A 205 19.00 -17.04 20.74
C GLU A 205 17.94 -18.14 20.49
N PRO A 206 16.69 -17.85 20.08
CA PRO A 206 15.70 -18.90 19.79
C PRO A 206 16.09 -19.80 18.63
N VAL A 207 16.77 -19.24 17.62
CA VAL A 207 17.24 -19.98 16.44
C VAL A 207 18.41 -20.90 16.81
N GLU A 208 19.34 -20.41 17.65
CA GLU A 208 20.47 -21.20 18.15
C GLU A 208 20.02 -22.34 19.10
N ALA A 209 19.07 -22.05 19.99
CA ALA A 209 18.50 -23.07 20.89
C ALA A 209 17.84 -24.18 20.06
N ALA A 210 17.03 -23.85 19.05
CA ALA A 210 16.40 -24.85 18.20
C ALA A 210 17.44 -25.71 17.42
N ARG A 211 18.60 -25.14 17.03
CA ARG A 211 19.70 -25.91 16.42
C ARG A 211 20.34 -26.87 17.40
N ILE A 212 20.54 -26.45 18.64
CA ILE A 212 21.07 -27.33 19.70
C ILE A 212 20.13 -28.50 19.98
N ASP A 213 18.80 -28.26 19.93
CA ASP A 213 17.76 -29.27 20.07
C ASP A 213 17.63 -30.19 18.82
N GLY A 214 18.47 -29.99 17.80
CA GLY A 214 18.52 -30.84 16.60
C GLY A 214 17.43 -30.54 15.55
N ALA A 215 16.77 -29.38 15.60
CA ALA A 215 15.79 -28.99 14.61
C ALA A 215 16.43 -28.74 13.24
N SER A 216 15.80 -29.25 12.17
CA SER A 216 16.22 -28.96 10.80
C SER A 216 15.96 -27.49 10.42
N GLU A 217 16.69 -26.95 9.42
CA GLU A 217 16.51 -25.57 8.94
C GLU A 217 15.05 -25.27 8.54
N TRP A 218 14.33 -26.23 7.94
CA TRP A 218 12.92 -26.07 7.61
C TRP A 218 12.02 -25.97 8.86
N GLN A 219 12.33 -26.76 9.89
CA GLN A 219 11.61 -26.70 11.18
C GLN A 219 11.84 -25.36 11.87
N ILE A 220 13.10 -24.88 11.87
CA ILE A 220 13.46 -23.57 12.41
C ILE A 220 12.70 -22.46 11.67
N ILE A 221 12.69 -22.47 10.34
CA ILE A 221 11.96 -21.47 9.56
C ILE A 221 10.47 -21.52 9.90
N ARG A 222 9.86 -22.71 9.88
CA ARG A 222 8.40 -22.90 10.02
C ARG A 222 7.88 -22.61 11.41
N TRP A 223 8.63 -23.03 12.45
CA TRP A 223 8.16 -23.04 13.83
C TRP A 223 8.78 -21.97 14.72
N VAL A 224 9.90 -21.37 14.31
CA VAL A 224 10.60 -20.34 15.07
C VAL A 224 10.59 -19.01 14.30
N THR A 225 11.21 -18.98 13.11
CA THR A 225 11.45 -17.73 12.40
C THR A 225 10.17 -17.09 11.87
N ILE A 226 9.29 -17.86 11.18
CA ILE A 226 8.02 -17.32 10.62
C ILE A 226 7.11 -16.81 11.75
N PRO A 227 6.84 -17.54 12.84
CA PRO A 227 6.04 -17.01 13.95
C PRO A 227 6.61 -15.72 14.55
N MET A 228 7.92 -15.63 14.74
CA MET A 228 8.57 -14.44 15.32
C MET A 228 8.45 -13.21 14.39
N VAL A 229 8.55 -13.39 13.09
CA VAL A 229 8.46 -12.29 12.11
C VAL A 229 7.02 -12.02 11.64
N MET A 230 6.06 -12.83 12.06
CA MET A 230 4.64 -12.73 11.64
C MET A 230 4.04 -11.33 11.81
N PRO A 231 4.27 -10.58 12.90
CA PRO A 231 3.74 -9.22 13.05
C PRO A 231 4.23 -8.28 11.94
N VAL A 232 5.48 -8.47 11.48
CA VAL A 232 6.07 -7.68 10.38
C VAL A 232 5.47 -8.09 9.03
N ILE A 233 5.29 -9.40 8.80
CA ILE A 233 4.63 -9.93 7.59
C ILE A 233 3.21 -9.36 7.49
N LEU A 234 2.43 -9.44 8.56
CA LEU A 234 1.07 -8.90 8.59
C LEU A 234 1.05 -7.39 8.30
N THR A 235 2.00 -6.65 8.86
CA THR A 235 2.13 -5.20 8.58
C THR A 235 2.39 -4.93 7.09
N ALA A 236 3.32 -5.69 6.47
CA ALA A 236 3.61 -5.57 5.04
C ALA A 236 2.39 -5.89 4.18
N LEU A 237 1.67 -6.97 4.51
CA LEU A 237 0.46 -7.38 3.80
C LEU A 237 -0.68 -6.36 3.94
N ILE A 238 -0.84 -5.74 5.12
CA ILE A 238 -1.84 -4.69 5.35
C ILE A 238 -1.56 -3.47 4.46
N LEU A 239 -0.32 -2.98 4.47
CA LEU A 239 0.08 -1.85 3.65
C LEU A 239 -0.18 -2.14 2.17
N ARG A 240 0.21 -3.33 1.72
CA ARG A 240 0.03 -3.73 0.33
C ARG A 240 -1.44 -3.90 -0.06
N LEU A 241 -2.27 -4.45 0.83
CA LEU A 241 -3.71 -4.59 0.60
C LEU A 241 -4.41 -3.24 0.42
N ILE A 242 -4.05 -2.25 1.25
CA ILE A 242 -4.57 -0.88 1.11
C ILE A 242 -4.17 -0.28 -0.24
N ASP A 243 -2.94 -0.50 -0.69
CA ASP A 243 -2.46 0.00 -1.98
C ASP A 243 -3.10 -0.74 -3.16
N ALA A 244 -3.22 -2.07 -3.09
CA ALA A 244 -3.85 -2.87 -4.14
C ALA A 244 -5.32 -2.54 -4.37
N LEU A 245 -6.08 -2.24 -3.29
CA LEU A 245 -7.48 -1.80 -3.40
C LEU A 245 -7.63 -0.48 -4.17
N LYS A 246 -6.60 0.36 -4.17
CA LYS A 246 -6.58 1.67 -4.84
C LYS A 246 -5.85 1.64 -6.18
N THR A 247 -5.35 0.49 -6.64
CA THR A 247 -4.56 0.39 -7.86
C THR A 247 -5.30 1.00 -9.04
N PHE A 248 -4.64 1.95 -9.71
CA PHE A 248 -5.15 2.68 -10.86
C PHE A 248 -4.17 2.67 -12.02
N ASP A 249 -2.94 3.15 -11.78
CA ASP A 249 -1.97 3.53 -12.82
C ASP A 249 -1.64 2.40 -13.79
N ILE A 250 -1.33 1.21 -13.27
CA ILE A 250 -0.94 0.07 -14.10
C ILE A 250 -2.14 -0.46 -14.91
N ILE A 251 -3.33 -0.53 -14.29
CA ILE A 251 -4.55 -1.00 -14.97
C ILE A 251 -4.95 -0.01 -16.06
N PHE A 252 -4.89 1.30 -15.76
CA PHE A 252 -5.22 2.33 -16.72
C PHE A 252 -4.23 2.36 -17.89
N ALA A 253 -2.92 2.31 -17.61
CA ALA A 253 -1.87 2.34 -18.63
C ALA A 253 -1.91 1.11 -19.56
N MET A 254 -2.25 -0.07 -19.04
CA MET A 254 -2.25 -1.30 -19.83
C MET A 254 -3.55 -1.51 -20.60
N THR A 255 -4.70 -1.20 -20.02
CA THR A 255 -5.98 -1.64 -20.58
C THR A 255 -7.06 -0.56 -20.60
N GLY A 256 -6.89 0.53 -19.84
CA GLY A 256 -7.94 1.52 -19.64
C GLY A 256 -9.26 0.94 -19.11
N GLY A 257 -9.22 -0.25 -18.45
CA GLY A 257 -10.39 -0.98 -17.98
C GLY A 257 -10.96 -2.01 -18.99
N GLY A 258 -10.34 -2.17 -20.18
CA GLY A 258 -10.75 -3.09 -21.24
C GLY A 258 -10.22 -4.52 -21.08
N PRO A 259 -10.53 -5.43 -22.05
CA PRO A 259 -11.49 -5.28 -23.15
C PRO A 259 -12.93 -5.22 -22.66
N GLY A 260 -13.76 -4.41 -23.30
CA GLY A 260 -15.10 -4.08 -22.79
C GLY A 260 -14.99 -3.39 -21.43
N TYR A 261 -15.36 -4.08 -20.34
CA TYR A 261 -15.17 -3.61 -18.97
C TYR A 261 -14.44 -4.67 -18.13
N ALA A 262 -13.76 -5.64 -18.77
CA ALA A 262 -13.26 -6.85 -18.10
C ALA A 262 -12.15 -6.59 -17.06
N SER A 263 -11.42 -5.49 -17.16
CA SER A 263 -10.41 -5.07 -16.15
C SER A 263 -10.80 -3.80 -15.40
N GLU A 264 -12.04 -3.35 -15.56
CA GLU A 264 -12.53 -2.14 -14.88
C GLU A 264 -12.70 -2.40 -13.39
N THR A 265 -11.84 -1.80 -12.57
CA THR A 265 -11.95 -1.75 -11.11
C THR A 265 -12.78 -0.55 -10.67
N LEU A 266 -13.15 -0.46 -9.39
CA LEU A 266 -13.89 0.70 -8.85
C LEU A 266 -13.16 2.02 -9.09
N ASN A 267 -11.84 2.03 -8.97
CA ASN A 267 -11.04 3.24 -9.19
C ASN A 267 -11.08 3.69 -10.67
N ILE A 268 -10.94 2.74 -11.60
CA ILE A 268 -11.08 2.99 -13.05
C ILE A 268 -12.50 3.46 -13.39
N MET A 269 -13.52 2.81 -12.81
CA MET A 269 -14.92 3.19 -13.02
C MET A 269 -15.18 4.63 -12.51
N GLY A 270 -14.70 4.96 -11.31
CA GLY A 270 -14.81 6.32 -10.77
C GLY A 270 -14.15 7.36 -11.67
N PHE A 271 -12.94 7.07 -12.18
CA PHE A 271 -12.24 7.93 -13.13
C PHE A 271 -13.06 8.14 -14.41
N LYS A 272 -13.57 7.08 -15.04
CA LYS A 272 -14.37 7.18 -16.25
C LYS A 272 -15.66 7.98 -16.06
N TYR A 273 -16.33 7.76 -14.92
CA TYR A 273 -17.55 8.51 -14.60
C TYR A 273 -17.28 10.00 -14.40
N SER A 274 -16.11 10.36 -13.81
CA SER A 274 -15.71 11.77 -13.66
C SER A 274 -15.28 12.41 -14.97
N PHE A 275 -14.33 11.79 -15.68
CA PHE A 275 -13.55 12.44 -16.73
C PHE A 275 -13.94 12.05 -18.16
N GLU A 276 -14.58 10.89 -18.36
CA GLU A 276 -15.08 10.48 -19.67
C GLU A 276 -16.57 10.76 -19.82
N TYR A 277 -17.36 10.46 -18.78
CA TYR A 277 -18.83 10.62 -18.83
C TYR A 277 -19.32 11.91 -18.17
N PHE A 278 -18.43 12.62 -17.45
CA PHE A 278 -18.71 13.88 -16.75
C PHE A 278 -19.86 13.79 -15.72
N ARG A 279 -20.14 12.60 -15.21
CA ARG A 279 -21.18 12.31 -14.20
C ARG A 279 -20.59 12.40 -12.79
N MET A 280 -20.29 13.63 -12.35
CA MET A 280 -19.57 13.89 -11.10
C MET A 280 -20.27 13.32 -9.86
N GLY A 281 -21.62 13.44 -9.77
CA GLY A 281 -22.36 12.89 -8.65
C GLY A 281 -22.24 11.36 -8.54
N GLN A 282 -22.37 10.63 -9.65
CA GLN A 282 -22.25 9.17 -9.66
C GLN A 282 -20.81 8.70 -9.41
N SER A 283 -19.84 9.40 -9.99
CA SER A 283 -18.43 9.14 -9.69
C SER A 283 -18.12 9.33 -8.20
N ALA A 284 -18.64 10.39 -7.59
CA ALA A 284 -18.45 10.65 -6.17
C ALA A 284 -19.03 9.52 -5.31
N VAL A 285 -20.18 8.92 -5.68
CA VAL A 285 -20.69 7.72 -5.00
C VAL A 285 -19.68 6.56 -5.07
N ILE A 286 -19.13 6.26 -6.26
CA ILE A 286 -18.16 5.18 -6.45
C ILE A 286 -16.92 5.40 -5.58
N LEU A 287 -16.39 6.63 -5.57
CA LEU A 287 -15.19 6.98 -4.79
C LEU A 287 -15.44 6.96 -3.28
N VAL A 288 -16.62 7.40 -2.81
CA VAL A 288 -17.00 7.31 -1.39
C VAL A 288 -17.13 5.84 -0.97
N VAL A 289 -17.75 4.99 -1.80
CA VAL A 289 -17.84 3.55 -1.50
C VAL A 289 -16.45 2.91 -1.47
N LEU A 290 -15.58 3.23 -2.43
CA LEU A 290 -14.20 2.76 -2.42
C LEU A 290 -13.45 3.22 -1.15
N PHE A 291 -13.61 4.47 -0.75
CA PHE A 291 -13.04 5.00 0.50
C PHE A 291 -13.53 4.22 1.72
N VAL A 292 -14.84 3.99 1.84
CA VAL A 292 -15.43 3.22 2.95
C VAL A 292 -14.92 1.78 2.97
N VAL A 293 -14.79 1.14 1.81
CA VAL A 293 -14.23 -0.21 1.68
C VAL A 293 -12.77 -0.25 2.15
N VAL A 294 -11.92 0.65 1.63
CA VAL A 294 -10.50 0.71 2.01
C VAL A 294 -10.35 0.99 3.50
N PHE A 295 -11.11 1.94 4.02
CA PHE A 295 -11.09 2.31 5.45
C PHE A 295 -11.59 1.15 6.33
N GLY A 296 -12.69 0.51 5.94
CA GLY A 296 -13.24 -0.65 6.65
C GLY A 296 -12.29 -1.84 6.66
N CYS A 297 -11.67 -2.18 5.53
CA CYS A 297 -10.62 -3.20 5.44
C CYS A 297 -9.44 -2.86 6.35
N SER A 298 -8.95 -1.61 6.32
CA SER A 298 -7.85 -1.16 7.16
C SER A 298 -8.15 -1.32 8.66
N LEU A 299 -9.32 -0.87 9.10
CA LEU A 299 -9.75 -1.00 10.51
C LEU A 299 -9.96 -2.47 10.92
N GLY A 300 -10.55 -3.28 10.04
CA GLY A 300 -10.77 -4.70 10.29
C GLY A 300 -9.46 -5.44 10.55
N ILE A 301 -8.46 -5.20 9.71
CA ILE A 301 -7.16 -5.87 9.82
C ILE A 301 -6.36 -5.34 11.02
N MET A 302 -6.42 -4.04 11.32
CA MET A 302 -5.80 -3.49 12.54
C MET A 302 -6.34 -4.16 13.81
N LYS A 303 -7.66 -4.39 13.90
CA LYS A 303 -8.26 -5.11 15.02
C LYS A 303 -7.80 -6.56 15.11
N LEU A 304 -7.68 -7.26 13.95
CA LEU A 304 -7.17 -8.63 13.92
C LEU A 304 -5.72 -8.69 14.39
N ARG A 305 -4.87 -7.74 14.00
CA ARG A 305 -3.49 -7.64 14.47
C ARG A 305 -3.41 -7.47 15.98
N THR A 306 -4.16 -6.53 16.56
CA THR A 306 -4.15 -6.30 18.01
C THR A 306 -4.63 -7.53 18.78
N ALA A 307 -5.56 -8.30 18.23
CA ALA A 307 -6.02 -9.55 18.83
C ALA A 307 -4.99 -10.69 18.76
N SER A 308 -4.03 -10.65 17.84
CA SER A 308 -2.96 -11.65 17.71
C SER A 308 -1.71 -11.32 18.55
N GLU A 309 -1.60 -10.12 19.08
CA GLU A 309 -0.51 -9.66 19.95
C GLU A 309 -0.83 -9.89 21.45
N VAL A 310 -2.04 -10.33 21.81
CA VAL A 310 -2.50 -10.73 23.15
C VAL A 310 -2.49 -12.24 23.28
#